data_71ec0cbdeb8be3a819625cfbf37cb1d9
#
_entry.id   71ec0cbdeb8be3a819625cfbf37cb1d9
#
_cell.length_a   1.000
_cell.length_b   1.000
_cell.length_c   1.000
_cell.angle_alpha   90.00
_cell.angle_beta   90.00
_cell.angle_gamma   90.00
#
_symmetry.space_group_name_H-M   'P 1'
#
loop_
_entity.id
_entity.type
_entity.pdbx_description
1 polymer ?
#
loop_
_entity_poly.entity_id
_entity_poly.type
_entity_poly.pdbx_seq_one_letter_code
_entity_poly.pdbx_strand_id
1 'polypeptide(L)'
;MAVTDRRIARIVQRCQELRGEELFKYLDDEGRKQVVQAEDVNEYLQTVTGRDITAKDFRTWAGTMLVAEALRAMGPAETRREAEKNIVSAVDLTAKRLGNTRSVCRKYYIHPALLTAYLDGDVLPPLPERKWSNRKTHGPILRQHEMDVLAFIKARSKHDSSRSAKNGDNKPEAA
;
A
#
# COMPACT_ATOMS: atom_id res chain seq x y z
N MET A 1 -7.24 -11.83 -8.98
CA MET A 1 -5.89 -11.36 -9.37
C MET A 1 -5.11 -12.57 -9.81
N ALA A 2 -4.59 -12.61 -11.04
CA ALA A 2 -3.76 -13.71 -11.52
C ALA A 2 -2.29 -13.31 -11.36
N VAL A 3 -1.49 -14.17 -10.74
CA VAL A 3 -0.04 -14.01 -10.63
C VAL A 3 0.61 -14.97 -11.62
N THR A 4 1.32 -14.43 -12.60
CA THR A 4 2.00 -15.20 -13.65
C THR A 4 3.51 -15.22 -13.39
N ASP A 5 3.93 -15.93 -12.36
CA ASP A 5 5.35 -16.17 -12.07
C ASP A 5 5.59 -17.68 -12.01
N ARG A 6 6.48 -18.18 -12.89
CA ARG A 6 6.79 -19.61 -12.98
C ARG A 6 7.43 -20.18 -11.72
N ARG A 7 8.17 -19.36 -10.95
CA ARG A 7 8.81 -19.79 -9.70
C ARG A 7 7.76 -19.97 -8.62
N ILE A 8 6.87 -18.97 -8.47
CA ILE A 8 5.76 -19.04 -7.53
C ILE A 8 4.82 -20.19 -7.89
N ALA A 9 4.47 -20.36 -9.17
CA ALA A 9 3.63 -21.46 -9.62
C ALA A 9 4.19 -22.84 -9.22
N ARG A 10 5.50 -23.06 -9.36
CA ARG A 10 6.15 -24.32 -8.92
C ARG A 10 6.08 -24.54 -7.41
N ILE A 11 6.27 -23.45 -6.62
CA ILE A 11 6.16 -23.53 -5.15
C ILE A 11 4.73 -23.90 -4.76
N VAL A 12 3.73 -23.23 -5.33
CA VAL A 12 2.31 -23.49 -5.09
C VAL A 12 1.97 -24.93 -5.46
N GLN A 13 2.44 -25.42 -6.61
CA GLN A 13 2.22 -26.81 -7.04
C GLN A 13 2.80 -27.81 -6.05
N ARG A 14 4.02 -27.59 -5.55
CA ARG A 14 4.63 -28.43 -4.50
C ARG A 14 3.82 -28.41 -3.19
N CYS A 15 3.30 -27.24 -2.79
CA CYS A 15 2.43 -27.15 -1.63
C CYS A 15 1.14 -27.96 -1.82
N GLN A 16 0.58 -28.00 -3.04
CA GLN A 16 -0.61 -28.80 -3.37
C GLN A 16 -0.38 -30.32 -3.31
N GLU A 17 0.85 -30.78 -3.58
CA GLU A 17 1.21 -32.20 -3.50
C GLU A 17 1.16 -32.75 -2.06
N LEU A 18 1.29 -31.89 -1.06
CA LEU A 18 1.15 -32.28 0.34
C LEU A 18 -0.35 -32.41 0.69
N ARG A 19 -0.73 -33.53 1.30
CA ARG A 19 -2.12 -33.79 1.73
C ARG A 19 -2.56 -32.80 2.82
N GLY A 20 -3.80 -32.29 2.75
CA GLY A 20 -4.43 -31.40 3.72
C GLY A 20 -5.20 -30.28 3.04
N GLU A 21 -6.06 -29.58 3.78
CA GLU A 21 -6.94 -28.54 3.25
C GLU A 21 -6.23 -27.22 2.99
N GLU A 22 -5.24 -26.87 3.80
CA GLU A 22 -4.46 -25.65 3.65
C GLU A 22 -3.51 -25.73 2.47
N LEU A 23 -3.38 -24.63 1.74
CA LEU A 23 -2.49 -24.54 0.59
C LEU A 23 -1.03 -24.41 1.02
N PHE A 24 -0.73 -23.53 1.98
CA PHE A 24 0.65 -23.24 2.39
C PHE A 24 1.02 -24.08 3.61
N LYS A 25 1.76 -25.16 3.34
CA LYS A 25 2.23 -26.11 4.32
C LYS A 25 3.58 -26.68 3.90
N TYR A 26 4.32 -27.20 4.89
CA TYR A 26 5.65 -27.79 4.68
C TYR A 26 5.85 -28.98 5.62
N LEU A 27 6.91 -29.73 5.40
CA LEU A 27 7.39 -30.74 6.32
C LEU A 27 8.55 -30.17 7.12
N ASP A 28 8.47 -30.30 8.47
CA ASP A 28 9.58 -29.94 9.34
C ASP A 28 10.73 -30.98 9.24
N ASP A 29 11.81 -30.77 9.99
CA ASP A 29 12.98 -31.63 9.96
C ASP A 29 12.70 -33.06 10.44
N GLU A 30 11.62 -33.24 11.23
CA GLU A 30 11.13 -34.55 11.67
C GLU A 30 10.11 -35.18 10.71
N GLY A 31 9.84 -34.53 9.57
CA GLY A 31 8.88 -34.98 8.57
C GLY A 31 7.41 -34.79 8.95
N ARG A 32 7.13 -34.00 9.99
CA ARG A 32 5.76 -33.66 10.41
C ARG A 32 5.24 -32.50 9.56
N LYS A 33 3.97 -32.58 9.18
CA LYS A 33 3.33 -31.53 8.41
C LYS A 33 3.02 -30.31 9.29
N GLN A 34 3.49 -29.16 8.86
CA GLN A 34 3.24 -27.86 9.45
C GLN A 34 2.46 -26.97 8.50
N VAL A 35 1.58 -26.11 9.03
CA VAL A 35 0.82 -25.11 8.25
C VAL A 35 1.46 -23.76 8.47
N VAL A 36 1.71 -23.03 7.37
CA VAL A 36 2.22 -21.66 7.46
C VAL A 36 1.13 -20.73 7.94
N GLN A 37 1.33 -20.14 9.11
CA GLN A 37 0.42 -19.17 9.73
C GLN A 37 0.81 -17.72 9.35
N ALA A 38 -0.09 -16.77 9.62
CA ALA A 38 0.18 -15.35 9.39
C ALA A 38 1.36 -14.84 10.25
N GLU A 39 1.48 -15.39 11.44
CA GLU A 39 2.54 -15.11 12.41
C GLU A 39 3.92 -15.51 11.84
N ASP A 40 4.03 -16.68 11.23
CA ASP A 40 5.27 -17.18 10.61
C ASP A 40 5.75 -16.24 9.49
N VAL A 41 4.79 -15.75 8.68
CA VAL A 41 5.10 -14.80 7.61
C VAL A 41 5.60 -13.47 8.19
N ASN A 42 4.97 -12.97 9.25
CA ASN A 42 5.37 -11.71 9.87
C ASN A 42 6.73 -11.85 10.57
N GLU A 43 6.98 -12.94 11.28
CA GLU A 43 8.28 -13.22 11.89
C GLU A 43 9.40 -13.29 10.85
N TYR A 44 9.16 -13.98 9.73
CA TYR A 44 10.09 -14.01 8.61
C TYR A 44 10.39 -12.60 8.07
N LEU A 45 9.35 -11.78 7.87
CA LEU A 45 9.51 -10.40 7.37
C LEU A 45 10.32 -9.56 8.36
N GLN A 46 10.07 -9.66 9.65
CA GLN A 46 10.80 -8.96 10.69
C GLN A 46 12.28 -9.41 10.74
N THR A 47 12.52 -10.71 10.67
CA THR A 47 13.87 -11.28 10.65
C THR A 47 14.69 -10.79 9.44
N VAL A 48 14.11 -10.84 8.25
CA VAL A 48 14.82 -10.45 7.00
C VAL A 48 15.04 -8.95 6.90
N THR A 49 14.08 -8.13 7.40
CA THR A 49 14.16 -6.67 7.29
C THR A 49 14.86 -6.01 8.47
N GLY A 50 14.98 -6.69 9.61
CA GLY A 50 15.41 -6.11 10.88
C GLY A 50 14.48 -5.01 11.40
N ARG A 51 13.22 -5.00 10.96
CA ARG A 51 12.21 -3.97 11.29
C ARG A 51 10.88 -4.62 11.62
N ASP A 52 10.06 -3.92 12.41
CA ASP A 52 8.67 -4.33 12.70
C ASP A 52 7.78 -4.04 11.46
N ILE A 53 7.95 -4.90 10.44
CA ILE A 53 7.19 -4.86 9.18
C ILE A 53 6.38 -6.15 9.07
N THR A 54 5.12 -6.00 8.70
CA THR A 54 4.16 -7.11 8.55
C THR A 54 3.64 -7.21 7.12
N ALA A 55 3.00 -8.32 6.78
CA ALA A 55 2.32 -8.48 5.49
C ALA A 55 1.24 -7.40 5.25
N LYS A 56 0.65 -6.86 6.32
CA LYS A 56 -0.32 -5.76 6.25
C LYS A 56 0.31 -4.48 5.71
N ASP A 57 1.57 -4.18 6.05
CA ASP A 57 2.26 -2.97 5.60
C ASP A 57 2.47 -3.00 4.08
N PHE A 58 2.79 -4.16 3.51
CA PHE A 58 2.85 -4.32 2.06
C PHE A 58 1.49 -4.10 1.38
N ARG A 59 0.39 -4.59 1.98
CA ARG A 59 -0.96 -4.34 1.44
C ARG A 59 -1.33 -2.87 1.54
N THR A 60 -0.97 -2.21 2.63
CA THR A 60 -1.21 -0.77 2.84
C THR A 60 -0.42 0.04 1.83
N TRP A 61 0.84 -0.29 1.60
CA TRP A 61 1.64 0.37 0.57
C TRP A 61 1.05 0.16 -0.82
N ALA A 62 0.72 -1.08 -1.19
CA ALA A 62 0.11 -1.40 -2.48
C ALA A 62 -1.23 -0.67 -2.69
N GLY A 63 -2.09 -0.63 -1.68
CA GLY A 63 -3.36 0.10 -1.73
C GLY A 63 -3.17 1.61 -1.90
N THR A 64 -2.23 2.18 -1.16
CA THR A 64 -1.87 3.61 -1.27
C THR A 64 -1.35 3.93 -2.68
N MET A 65 -0.48 3.10 -3.24
CA MET A 65 0.04 3.26 -4.59
C MET A 65 -1.05 3.19 -5.67
N LEU A 66 -1.98 2.24 -5.55
CA LEU A 66 -3.09 2.08 -6.50
C LEU A 66 -4.02 3.30 -6.50
N VAL A 67 -4.35 3.84 -5.32
CA VAL A 67 -5.15 5.06 -5.21
C VAL A 67 -4.38 6.26 -5.76
N ALA A 68 -3.09 6.37 -5.46
CA ALA A 68 -2.24 7.45 -5.98
C ALA A 68 -2.19 7.46 -7.51
N GLU A 69 -2.04 6.29 -8.13
CA GLU A 69 -2.08 6.13 -9.59
C GLU A 69 -3.45 6.52 -10.18
N ALA A 70 -4.55 6.07 -9.53
CA ALA A 70 -5.90 6.38 -9.99
C ALA A 70 -6.21 7.88 -9.91
N LEU A 71 -5.89 8.53 -8.77
CA LEU A 71 -6.10 9.97 -8.59
C LEU A 71 -5.22 10.80 -9.53
N ARG A 72 -3.98 10.37 -9.76
CA ARG A 72 -3.08 11.01 -10.73
C ARG A 72 -3.65 10.95 -12.15
N ALA A 73 -4.21 9.82 -12.56
CA ALA A 73 -4.84 9.65 -13.86
C ALA A 73 -6.11 10.49 -14.04
N MET A 74 -6.84 10.76 -12.96
CA MET A 74 -8.02 11.65 -12.96
C MET A 74 -7.65 13.13 -13.02
N GLY A 75 -6.44 13.48 -12.56
CA GLY A 75 -5.98 14.88 -12.51
C GLY A 75 -6.56 15.67 -11.34
N PRO A 76 -6.36 17.00 -11.31
CA PRO A 76 -6.94 17.87 -10.31
C PRO A 76 -8.46 17.95 -10.46
N ALA A 77 -9.18 18.03 -9.34
CA ALA A 77 -10.61 18.24 -9.33
C ALA A 77 -10.91 19.76 -9.29
N GLU A 78 -11.90 20.22 -10.05
CA GLU A 78 -12.31 21.62 -10.06
C GLU A 78 -13.13 22.01 -8.82
N THR A 79 -13.82 21.04 -8.22
CA THR A 79 -14.66 21.25 -7.05
C THR A 79 -14.42 20.16 -5.99
N ARG A 80 -14.71 20.51 -4.72
CA ARG A 80 -14.64 19.55 -3.62
C ARG A 80 -15.55 18.33 -3.86
N ARG A 81 -16.73 18.53 -4.43
CA ARG A 81 -17.66 17.44 -4.77
C ARG A 81 -17.08 16.49 -5.81
N GLU A 82 -16.37 17.03 -6.77
CA GLU A 82 -15.66 16.23 -7.77
C GLU A 82 -14.50 15.46 -7.14
N ALA A 83 -13.70 16.10 -6.29
CA ALA A 83 -12.64 15.45 -5.54
C ALA A 83 -13.16 14.26 -4.71
N GLU A 84 -14.29 14.43 -4.03
CA GLU A 84 -14.93 13.34 -3.27
C GLU A 84 -15.38 12.19 -4.17
N LYS A 85 -15.94 12.46 -5.35
CA LYS A 85 -16.32 11.44 -6.35
C LYS A 85 -15.09 10.69 -6.88
N ASN A 86 -14.02 11.42 -7.20
CA ASN A 86 -12.78 10.86 -7.69
C ASN A 86 -12.16 9.93 -6.64
N ILE A 87 -12.14 10.34 -5.37
CA ILE A 87 -11.67 9.51 -4.26
C ILE A 87 -12.51 8.22 -4.15
N VAL A 88 -13.83 8.33 -4.18
CA VAL A 88 -14.70 7.14 -4.12
C VAL A 88 -14.38 6.18 -5.25
N SER A 89 -14.25 6.68 -6.48
CA SER A 89 -13.92 5.87 -7.66
C SER A 89 -12.53 5.21 -7.55
N ALA A 90 -11.51 5.97 -7.10
CA ALA A 90 -10.17 5.45 -6.88
C ALA A 90 -10.11 4.36 -5.80
N VAL A 91 -10.83 4.57 -4.69
CA VAL A 91 -10.94 3.58 -3.61
C VAL A 91 -11.69 2.33 -4.07
N ASP A 92 -12.74 2.45 -4.88
CA ASP A 92 -13.48 1.31 -5.43
C ASP A 92 -12.63 0.46 -6.36
N LEU A 93 -11.88 1.08 -7.26
CA LEU A 93 -10.94 0.37 -8.14
C LEU A 93 -9.90 -0.39 -7.33
N THR A 94 -9.35 0.27 -6.31
CA THR A 94 -8.34 -0.33 -5.40
C THR A 94 -8.94 -1.48 -4.60
N ALA A 95 -10.13 -1.30 -4.04
CA ALA A 95 -10.82 -2.32 -3.25
C ALA A 95 -11.07 -3.59 -4.08
N LYS A 96 -11.57 -3.44 -5.32
CA LYS A 96 -11.74 -4.55 -6.27
C LYS A 96 -10.42 -5.28 -6.54
N ARG A 97 -9.34 -4.53 -6.73
CA ARG A 97 -8.02 -5.11 -7.03
C ARG A 97 -7.40 -5.85 -5.85
N LEU A 98 -7.64 -5.36 -4.61
CA LEU A 98 -7.17 -5.99 -3.38
C LEU A 98 -8.11 -7.10 -2.85
N GLY A 99 -9.29 -7.29 -3.47
CA GLY A 99 -10.28 -8.26 -3.00
C GLY A 99 -10.92 -7.87 -1.67
N ASN A 100 -11.16 -6.56 -1.44
CA ASN A 100 -11.73 -6.02 -0.21
C ASN A 100 -12.99 -5.20 -0.49
N THR A 101 -13.74 -4.86 0.57
CA THR A 101 -14.79 -3.85 0.48
C THR A 101 -14.18 -2.45 0.46
N ARG A 102 -14.92 -1.48 -0.10
CA ARG A 102 -14.55 -0.05 -0.09
C ARG A 102 -14.21 0.45 1.30
N SER A 103 -15.06 0.15 2.27
CA SER A 103 -14.92 0.58 3.66
C SER A 103 -13.62 0.06 4.29
N VAL A 104 -13.34 -1.24 4.16
CA VAL A 104 -12.12 -1.87 4.65
C VAL A 104 -10.89 -1.30 3.95
N CYS A 105 -10.93 -1.16 2.63
CA CYS A 105 -9.82 -0.64 1.86
C CYS A 105 -9.46 0.78 2.31
N ARG A 106 -10.46 1.68 2.36
CA ARG A 106 -10.27 3.08 2.77
C ARG A 106 -9.69 3.20 4.19
N LYS A 107 -10.17 2.38 5.12
CA LYS A 107 -9.79 2.48 6.55
C LYS A 107 -8.41 1.90 6.83
N TYR A 108 -8.03 0.81 6.16
CA TYR A 108 -6.88 0.00 6.58
C TYR A 108 -5.75 -0.10 5.55
N TYR A 109 -6.02 0.18 4.27
CA TYR A 109 -5.06 -0.05 3.19
C TYR A 109 -4.74 1.18 2.35
N ILE A 110 -5.16 2.36 2.78
CA ILE A 110 -4.84 3.61 2.09
C ILE A 110 -4.34 4.62 3.12
N HIS A 111 -3.19 5.23 2.84
CA HIS A 111 -2.65 6.26 3.71
C HIS A 111 -3.55 7.50 3.69
N PRO A 112 -4.08 7.99 4.85
CA PRO A 112 -5.08 9.04 4.89
C PRO A 112 -4.59 10.37 4.33
N ALA A 113 -3.31 10.71 4.52
CA ALA A 113 -2.72 11.95 4.02
C ALA A 113 -2.88 12.12 2.49
N LEU A 114 -2.87 11.01 1.72
CA LEU A 114 -3.09 11.06 0.28
C LEU A 114 -4.50 11.54 -0.08
N LEU A 115 -5.51 11.03 0.62
CA LEU A 115 -6.91 11.40 0.38
C LEU A 115 -7.20 12.83 0.82
N THR A 116 -6.66 13.22 1.99
CA THR A 116 -6.81 14.59 2.52
C THR A 116 -6.14 15.60 1.60
N ALA A 117 -4.92 15.33 1.15
CA ALA A 117 -4.21 16.20 0.23
C ALA A 117 -5.00 16.43 -1.07
N TYR A 118 -5.57 15.37 -1.65
CA TYR A 118 -6.37 15.49 -2.88
C TYR A 118 -7.65 16.31 -2.66
N LEU A 119 -8.30 16.19 -1.48
CA LEU A 119 -9.46 17.03 -1.10
C LEU A 119 -9.09 18.51 -0.93
N ASP A 120 -7.86 18.79 -0.53
CA ASP A 120 -7.32 20.15 -0.36
C ASP A 120 -6.80 20.74 -1.68
N GLY A 121 -6.89 19.99 -2.78
CA GLY A 121 -6.42 20.41 -4.11
C GLY A 121 -4.98 20.07 -4.42
N ASP A 122 -4.26 19.43 -3.50
CA ASP A 122 -2.91 18.95 -3.75
C ASP A 122 -2.95 17.71 -4.65
N VAL A 123 -2.27 17.74 -5.77
CA VAL A 123 -2.18 16.60 -6.68
C VAL A 123 -0.75 16.08 -6.78
N LEU A 124 -0.63 14.78 -6.93
CA LEU A 124 0.64 14.17 -7.26
C LEU A 124 1.09 14.66 -8.64
N PRO A 125 2.37 15.05 -8.79
CA PRO A 125 2.88 15.45 -10.09
C PRO A 125 2.70 14.32 -11.11
N PRO A 126 2.49 14.66 -12.40
CA PRO A 126 2.39 13.66 -13.45
C PRO A 126 3.66 12.81 -13.48
N LEU A 127 3.51 11.53 -13.81
CA LEU A 127 4.69 10.68 -14.00
C LEU A 127 5.49 11.21 -15.19
N PRO A 128 6.82 11.33 -15.07
CA PRO A 128 7.65 11.67 -16.21
C PRO A 128 7.45 10.60 -17.31
N GLU A 129 7.35 11.03 -18.54
CA GLU A 129 7.28 10.13 -19.69
C GLU A 129 8.45 9.14 -19.61
N ARG A 130 8.14 7.86 -19.48
CA ARG A 130 9.17 6.82 -19.38
C ARG A 130 9.87 6.68 -20.74
N LYS A 131 11.05 7.26 -20.87
CA LYS A 131 12.03 6.71 -21.81
C LYS A 131 12.40 5.33 -21.26
N TRP A 132 11.94 4.27 -21.90
CA TRP A 132 12.26 2.89 -21.59
C TRP A 132 13.78 2.70 -21.65
N SER A 133 14.49 2.87 -20.54
CA SER A 133 15.89 2.54 -20.46
C SER A 133 16.01 1.08 -20.03
N ASN A 134 16.63 0.28 -20.88
CA ASN A 134 16.85 -1.16 -20.71
C ASN A 134 17.92 -1.45 -19.62
N ARG A 135 17.97 -0.65 -18.54
CA ARG A 135 18.89 -0.87 -17.43
C ARG A 135 18.35 -1.97 -16.54
N LYS A 136 18.99 -3.12 -16.60
CA LYS A 136 18.90 -4.17 -15.59
C LYS A 136 19.54 -3.65 -14.29
N THR A 137 18.79 -2.89 -13.49
CA THR A 137 19.24 -2.52 -12.15
C THR A 137 18.97 -3.69 -11.23
N HIS A 138 20.01 -4.35 -10.79
CA HIS A 138 19.99 -5.37 -9.74
C HIS A 138 19.99 -4.63 -8.39
N GLY A 139 18.83 -4.56 -7.74
CA GLY A 139 18.68 -4.02 -6.39
C GLY A 139 17.25 -3.52 -6.11
N PRO A 140 16.83 -3.45 -4.85
CA PRO A 140 15.51 -2.98 -4.44
C PRO A 140 15.47 -1.44 -4.50
N ILE A 141 15.49 -0.89 -5.71
CA ILE A 141 15.27 0.54 -5.90
C ILE A 141 13.78 0.73 -6.05
N LEU A 142 13.18 1.47 -5.12
CA LEU A 142 11.82 1.97 -5.28
C LEU A 142 11.71 2.61 -6.67
N ARG A 143 10.68 2.24 -7.40
CA ARG A 143 10.44 2.86 -8.70
C ARG A 143 10.19 4.35 -8.48
N GLN A 144 10.51 5.20 -9.46
CA GLN A 144 10.40 6.64 -9.29
C GLN A 144 9.03 7.09 -8.76
N HIS A 145 7.95 6.49 -9.25
CA HIS A 145 6.60 6.81 -8.78
C HIS A 145 6.34 6.44 -7.30
N GLU A 146 6.99 5.40 -6.77
CA GLU A 146 6.91 5.05 -5.35
C GLU A 146 7.66 6.07 -4.50
N MET A 147 8.80 6.56 -4.98
CA MET A 147 9.55 7.63 -4.33
C MET A 147 8.76 8.94 -4.31
N ASP A 148 8.09 9.28 -5.41
CA ASP A 148 7.26 10.48 -5.52
C ASP A 148 6.09 10.43 -4.53
N VAL A 149 5.38 9.30 -4.46
CA VAL A 149 4.27 9.11 -3.52
C VAL A 149 4.77 9.16 -2.08
N LEU A 150 5.91 8.53 -1.78
CA LEU A 150 6.51 8.57 -0.44
C LEU A 150 6.91 9.99 -0.04
N ALA A 151 7.53 10.74 -0.94
CA ALA A 151 7.92 12.13 -0.71
C ALA A 151 6.69 13.03 -0.48
N PHE A 152 5.65 12.84 -1.29
CA PHE A 152 4.37 13.56 -1.16
C PHE A 152 3.71 13.30 0.20
N ILE A 153 3.59 12.05 0.61
CA ILE A 153 3.01 11.68 1.91
C ILE A 153 3.83 12.27 3.07
N LYS A 154 5.17 12.19 3.01
CA LYS A 154 6.04 12.75 4.04
C LYS A 154 5.92 14.27 4.15
N ALA A 155 5.85 14.98 3.03
CA ALA A 155 5.67 16.43 3.02
C ALA A 155 4.32 16.82 3.63
N ARG A 156 3.25 16.11 3.27
CA ARG A 156 1.91 16.36 3.81
C ARG A 156 1.81 16.07 5.30
N SER A 157 2.36 14.96 5.77
CA SER A 157 2.35 14.61 7.20
C SER A 157 3.07 15.65 8.06
N LYS A 158 4.16 16.23 7.58
CA LYS A 158 4.87 17.34 8.27
C LYS A 158 4.00 18.60 8.34
N HIS A 159 3.31 18.94 7.25
CA HIS A 159 2.42 20.09 7.18
C HIS A 159 1.25 19.96 8.17
N ASP A 160 0.62 18.79 8.22
CA ASP A 160 -0.51 18.53 9.12
C ASP A 160 -0.09 18.55 10.59
N SER A 161 1.09 18.03 10.93
CA SER A 161 1.65 18.12 12.28
C SER A 161 1.92 19.57 12.70
N SER A 162 2.41 20.40 11.77
CA SER A 162 2.67 21.83 12.03
C SER A 162 1.39 22.65 12.22
N ARG A 163 0.29 22.29 11.54
CA ARG A 163 -1.03 22.92 11.72
C ARG A 163 -1.66 22.54 13.06
N SER A 164 -1.55 21.28 13.47
CA SER A 164 -2.08 20.82 14.75
C SER A 164 -1.38 21.46 15.93
N ALA A 165 -0.07 21.68 15.85
CA ALA A 165 0.71 22.36 16.90
C ALA A 165 0.30 23.83 17.05
N LYS A 166 0.01 24.53 15.94
CA LYS A 166 -0.42 25.94 15.98
C LYS A 166 -1.85 26.14 16.49
N ASN A 167 -2.73 25.15 16.34
CA ASN A 167 -4.12 25.23 16.82
C ASN A 167 -4.27 24.78 18.28
N GLY A 168 -3.27 24.14 18.87
CA GLY A 168 -3.26 23.72 20.27
C GLY A 168 -3.03 24.86 21.28
N ASP A 169 -2.37 25.95 20.84
CA ASP A 169 -2.01 27.09 21.72
C ASP A 169 -3.11 28.15 21.87
N ASN A 170 -4.26 27.98 21.20
CA ASN A 170 -5.33 29.00 21.25
C ASN A 170 -6.59 28.45 21.96
N LYS A 171 -6.42 27.83 23.13
CA LYS A 171 -7.53 27.53 24.02
C LYS A 171 -7.68 28.71 25.00
N PRO A 172 -8.76 29.50 24.95
CA PRO A 172 -8.96 30.55 25.92
C PRO A 172 -9.14 29.92 27.30
N GLU A 173 -8.32 30.35 28.23
CA GLU A 173 -8.48 30.09 29.65
C GLU A 173 -9.83 30.72 30.08
N ALA A 174 -10.81 29.87 30.41
CA ALA A 174 -12.09 30.30 30.91
C ALA A 174 -11.92 30.69 32.37
N ALA A 175 -12.09 31.99 32.61
CA ALA A 175 -12.27 32.55 33.93
C ALA A 175 -13.65 32.24 34.49
#